data_3f7c0edcf448a8d959690c78b580ef04
#
_entry.id   3f7c0edcf448a8d959690c78b580ef04
#
_cell.length_a   1.000
_cell.length_b   1.000
_cell.length_c   1.000
_cell.angle_alpha   90.00
_cell.angle_beta   90.00
_cell.angle_gamma   90.00
#
_symmetry.space_group_name_H-M   'P 1'
#
loop_
_entity.id
_entity.type
_entity.pdbx_description
1 polymer ?
#
loop_
_entity_poly.entity_id
_entity_poly.type
_entity_poly.pdbx_seq_one_letter_code
_entity_poly.pdbx_strand_id
1 'polypeptide(L)' 'MEKEQLTEFKIQLALPAPTIEIAQEVANKAQVLINQFGYYQFLNLVDFMQKNPGAVSFGLNLINNK' A
#
# COMPACT_ATOMS: atom_id res chain seq x y z
N MET A 1 -8.84 25.08 -11.60
CA MET A 1 -8.86 24.04 -10.57
C MET A 1 -7.75 24.27 -9.57
N GLU A 2 -8.10 24.28 -8.32
CA GLU A 2 -7.12 24.53 -7.28
C GLU A 2 -6.36 23.27 -6.95
N LYS A 3 -5.07 23.41 -6.78
CA LYS A 3 -4.25 22.32 -6.29
C LYS A 3 -4.34 22.26 -4.78
N GLU A 4 -4.53 21.07 -4.28
CA GLU A 4 -4.42 20.85 -2.85
C GLU A 4 -3.00 21.12 -2.40
N GLN A 5 -2.86 21.79 -1.29
CA GLN A 5 -1.56 21.92 -0.66
C GLN A 5 -1.35 20.72 0.24
N LEU A 6 -0.29 19.97 -0.05
CA LEU A 6 0.00 18.78 0.70
C LEU A 6 1.11 19.05 1.70
N THR A 7 0.86 18.63 2.93
CA THR A 7 1.85 18.70 3.99
C THR A 7 2.33 17.28 4.29
N GLU A 8 3.62 17.10 4.33
CA GLU A 8 4.17 15.80 4.63
C GLU A 8 4.11 15.51 6.12
N PHE A 9 3.52 14.38 6.46
CA PHE A 9 3.44 13.90 7.83
C PHE A 9 4.20 12.61 7.96
N LYS A 10 4.98 12.47 9.02
CA LYS A 10 5.69 11.22 9.30
C LYS A 10 4.88 10.43 10.30
N ILE A 11 4.46 9.25 9.87
CA ILE A 11 3.57 8.40 10.66
C ILE A 11 4.26 7.08 10.94
N GLN A 12 4.21 6.64 12.18
CA GLN A 12 4.76 5.33 12.53
C GLN A 12 3.64 4.30 12.56
N LEU A 13 3.92 3.16 11.95
CA LEU A 13 2.98 2.05 11.91
C LEU A 13 3.66 0.81 12.48
N ALA A 14 2.88 0.02 13.20
CA ALA A 14 3.33 -1.31 13.61
C ALA A 14 3.17 -2.24 12.43
N LEU A 15 4.25 -2.92 12.06
CA LEU A 15 4.23 -3.79 10.90
C LEU A 15 4.77 -5.15 11.29
N PRO A 16 3.87 -6.16 11.42
CA PRO A 16 4.34 -7.51 11.73
C PRO A 16 5.05 -8.11 10.54
N ALA A 17 6.24 -8.59 10.79
CA ALA A 17 7.06 -9.21 9.74
C ALA A 17 8.08 -10.11 10.43
N PRO A 18 8.59 -11.12 9.71
CA PRO A 18 9.56 -12.04 10.33
C PRO A 18 10.91 -11.39 10.64
N THR A 19 11.31 -10.39 9.88
CA THR A 19 12.57 -9.68 10.11
C THR A 19 12.39 -8.20 9.86
N ILE A 20 13.32 -7.40 10.38
CA ILE A 20 13.29 -5.96 10.16
C ILE A 20 13.52 -5.63 8.67
N GLU A 21 14.34 -6.44 8.00
CA GLU A 21 14.60 -6.22 6.57
C GLU A 21 13.33 -6.36 5.75
N ILE A 22 12.53 -7.38 6.06
CA ILE A 22 11.26 -7.56 5.35
C ILE A 22 10.28 -6.44 5.68
N ALA A 23 10.25 -6.03 6.94
CA ALA A 23 9.39 -4.91 7.33
C ALA A 23 9.77 -3.65 6.57
N GLN A 24 11.06 -3.39 6.44
CA GLN A 24 11.53 -2.22 5.69
C GLN A 24 11.19 -2.32 4.21
N GLU A 25 11.29 -3.50 3.65
CA GLU A 25 10.92 -3.70 2.25
C GLU A 25 9.44 -3.40 2.01
N VAL A 26 8.58 -3.89 2.90
CA VAL A 26 7.15 -3.61 2.79
C VAL A 26 6.88 -2.12 2.90
N ALA A 27 7.50 -1.48 3.89
CA ALA A 27 7.31 -0.04 4.08
C ALA A 27 7.77 0.76 2.86
N ASN A 28 8.93 0.38 2.31
CA ASN A 28 9.47 1.09 1.15
C ASN A 28 8.57 0.94 -0.07
N LYS A 29 8.03 -0.25 -0.29
CA LYS A 29 7.15 -0.47 -1.43
C LYS A 29 5.82 0.23 -1.27
N ALA A 30 5.32 0.30 -0.04
CA ALA A 30 4.11 1.07 0.22
C ALA A 30 4.36 2.55 -0.05
N GLN A 31 5.53 3.05 0.34
CA GLN A 31 5.87 4.45 0.10
C GLN A 31 5.94 4.75 -1.40
N VAL A 32 6.50 3.82 -2.17
CA VAL A 32 6.55 3.99 -3.62
C VAL A 32 5.15 4.09 -4.22
N LEU A 33 4.24 3.24 -3.77
CA LEU A 33 2.86 3.30 -4.26
C LEU A 33 2.18 4.61 -3.89
N ILE A 34 2.39 5.07 -2.66
CA ILE A 34 1.82 6.32 -2.21
C ILE A 34 2.34 7.49 -3.06
N ASN A 35 3.64 7.49 -3.34
CA ASN A 35 4.24 8.55 -4.15
C ASN A 35 3.78 8.49 -5.60
N GLN A 36 3.58 7.29 -6.12
CA GLN A 36 3.23 7.10 -7.52
C GLN A 36 1.77 7.45 -7.79
N PHE A 37 0.87 7.04 -6.91
CA PHE A 37 -0.56 7.20 -7.15
C PHE A 37 -1.20 8.32 -6.33
N GLY A 38 -0.52 8.83 -5.32
CA GLY A 38 -1.05 9.84 -4.43
C GLY A 38 -1.94 9.25 -3.34
N TYR A 39 -2.24 10.07 -2.34
CA TYR A 39 -2.95 9.58 -1.17
C TYR A 39 -4.37 9.12 -1.51
N TYR A 40 -5.03 9.85 -2.39
CA TYR A 40 -6.44 9.57 -2.70
C TYR A 40 -6.59 8.22 -3.40
N GLN A 41 -5.77 7.99 -4.41
CA GLN A 41 -5.79 6.72 -5.13
C GLN A 41 -5.38 5.57 -4.22
N PHE A 42 -4.40 5.82 -3.34
CA PHE A 42 -3.94 4.80 -2.42
C PHE A 42 -5.07 4.39 -1.46
N LEU A 43 -5.81 5.37 -0.94
CA LEU A 43 -6.94 5.08 -0.08
C LEU A 43 -8.00 4.25 -0.80
N ASN A 44 -8.28 4.61 -2.05
CA ASN A 44 -9.26 3.87 -2.84
C ASN A 44 -8.82 2.43 -3.09
N LEU A 45 -7.55 2.24 -3.38
CA LEU A 45 -7.01 0.91 -3.63
C LEU A 45 -7.12 0.04 -2.38
N VAL A 46 -6.70 0.58 -1.24
CA VAL A 46 -6.76 -0.16 0.01
C VAL A 46 -8.21 -0.49 0.38
N ASP A 47 -9.11 0.47 0.18
CA ASP A 47 -10.51 0.27 0.47
C ASP A 47 -11.09 -0.86 -0.40
N PHE A 48 -10.74 -0.86 -1.68
CA PHE A 48 -11.16 -1.92 -2.59
C PHE A 48 -10.65 -3.27 -2.12
N MET A 49 -9.40 -3.34 -1.72
CA MET A 49 -8.80 -4.59 -1.28
C MET A 49 -9.47 -5.12 -0.02
N GLN A 50 -9.80 -4.22 0.91
CA GLN A 50 -10.48 -4.63 2.13
C GLN A 50 -11.88 -5.18 1.87
N LYS A 51 -12.57 -4.59 0.90
CA LYS A 51 -13.94 -4.99 0.58
C LYS A 51 -14.01 -6.21 -0.32
N ASN A 52 -12.91 -6.54 -0.98
CA ASN A 52 -12.86 -7.62 -1.95
C ASN A 52 -11.69 -8.55 -1.70
N PRO A 53 -11.63 -9.19 -0.52
CA PRO A 53 -10.49 -10.06 -0.20
C PRO A 53 -10.34 -11.23 -1.17
N GLY A 54 -11.45 -11.71 -1.75
CA GLY A 54 -11.35 -12.77 -2.73
C GLY A 54 -10.63 -12.36 -3.99
N ALA A 55 -10.85 -11.11 -4.43
CA ALA A 55 -10.14 -10.60 -5.60
C ALA A 55 -8.64 -10.48 -5.34
N VAL A 56 -8.27 -10.07 -4.13
CA VAL A 56 -6.86 -9.98 -3.75
C VAL A 56 -6.22 -11.36 -3.74
N SER A 57 -6.90 -12.34 -3.15
CA SER A 57 -6.38 -13.72 -3.11
C SER A 57 -6.22 -14.28 -4.51
N PHE A 58 -7.18 -14.02 -5.40
CA PHE A 58 -7.11 -14.48 -6.77
C PHE A 58 -5.89 -13.88 -7.48
N GLY A 59 -5.69 -12.57 -7.32
CA GLY A 59 -4.55 -11.90 -7.92
C GLY A 59 -3.22 -12.43 -7.42
N LEU A 60 -3.12 -12.66 -6.10
CA LEU A 60 -1.90 -13.21 -5.51
C LEU A 60 -1.61 -14.61 -6.02
N ASN A 61 -2.67 -15.42 -6.19
CA ASN A 61 -2.48 -16.76 -6.74
C ASN A 61 -1.94 -16.74 -8.15
N LEU A 62 -2.41 -15.80 -8.98
CA LEU A 62 -1.91 -15.65 -10.34
C LEU A 62 -0.42 -15.31 -10.35
N ILE A 63 0.00 -14.47 -9.40
CA ILE A 63 1.40 -14.06 -9.31
C ILE A 63 2.27 -15.20 -8.79
N ASN A 64 1.78 -15.94 -7.80
CA ASN A 64 2.59 -16.95 -7.11
C ASN A 64 2.60 -18.29 -7.79
N ASN A 65 1.67 -18.55 -8.69
CA ASN A 65 1.56 -19.85 -9.39
C ASN A 65 2.12 -19.76 -10.78
N LYS A 66 3.35 -19.40 -10.87
CA LYS A 66 4.00 -19.39 -12.18
C LYS A 66 4.54 -20.75 -12.56
#